data_cd48327473c70ac9303398cd227db2c0
#
_entry.id   cd48327473c70ac9303398cd227db2c0
#
_cell.length_a   1.000
_cell.length_b   1.000
_cell.length_c   1.000
_cell.angle_alpha   90.00
_cell.angle_beta   90.00
_cell.angle_gamma   90.00
#
_symmetry.space_group_name_H-M   'P 1'
#
loop_
_entity.id
_entity.type
_entity.pdbx_description
1 polymer ?
#
loop_
_entity_poly.entity_id
_entity_poly.type
_entity_poly.pdbx_seq_one_letter_code
_entity_poly.pdbx_strand_id
1 'polypeptide(L)'
;LFADTQYADCTSENARFYRQALQKLDTCINYFNQQNVQFTINLGDIIDRKNSDLKKIMSSLVHLNNEIYHITGNHDYKEVTDNSVLYRQLSMPSEYYSFKKQNWVFIMLNTNEVSAYANVTGTEKEQELAEMLEQIKQTGGKQAYRWNGGISRKQMKWLDDLLGKCERNHNNVLIFTHHPLYPQSEFTALNNMEILNTISKYPCVKAVF
;
A
#
# COMPACT_ATOMS: atom_id res chain seq x y z
N LEU A 1 8.46 -0.01 10.31
CA LEU A 1 7.46 0.48 9.36
C LEU A 1 7.46 2.00 9.35
N PHE A 2 7.15 2.60 8.19
CA PHE A 2 6.77 4.00 8.07
C PHE A 2 5.76 4.16 6.93
N ALA A 3 5.02 5.26 6.93
CA ALA A 3 4.01 5.63 5.93
C ALA A 3 3.97 7.14 5.77
N ASP A 4 3.27 7.60 4.74
CA ASP A 4 2.83 8.98 4.59
C ASP A 4 3.95 10.01 4.73
N THR A 5 5.09 9.75 4.10
CA THR A 5 6.17 10.74 4.01
C THR A 5 5.68 12.00 3.30
N GLN A 6 4.84 11.82 2.26
CA GLN A 6 4.14 12.87 1.53
C GLN A 6 5.06 14.04 1.14
N TYR A 7 6.25 13.71 0.64
CA TYR A 7 7.18 14.73 0.17
C TYR A 7 6.68 15.38 -1.12
N ALA A 8 6.87 16.70 -1.18
CA ALA A 8 6.79 17.45 -2.43
C ALA A 8 7.76 18.63 -2.40
N ASP A 9 8.35 18.97 -3.54
CA ASP A 9 9.19 20.17 -3.64
C ASP A 9 8.33 21.44 -3.86
N CYS A 10 7.54 21.76 -2.84
CA CYS A 10 6.70 22.96 -2.80
C CYS A 10 6.64 23.57 -1.40
N THR A 11 6.05 24.75 -1.32
CA THR A 11 5.81 25.44 -0.03
C THR A 11 4.80 24.68 0.80
N SER A 12 4.94 24.78 2.15
CA SER A 12 3.99 24.21 3.09
C SER A 12 2.58 24.77 2.87
N GLU A 13 1.58 23.90 3.04
CA GLU A 13 0.16 24.25 2.90
C GLU A 13 -0.62 23.63 4.07
N ASN A 14 -1.36 24.46 4.81
CA ASN A 14 -2.05 24.04 6.03
C ASN A 14 -1.10 23.36 7.03
N ALA A 15 -1.41 22.14 7.46
CA ALA A 15 -0.58 21.34 8.35
C ALA A 15 0.47 20.46 7.61
N ARG A 16 0.58 20.57 6.27
CA ARG A 16 1.51 19.76 5.47
C ARG A 16 2.82 20.53 5.22
N PHE A 17 3.90 19.99 5.74
CA PHE A 17 5.25 20.57 5.66
C PHE A 17 6.10 19.78 4.65
N TYR A 18 5.74 19.85 3.38
CA TYR A 18 6.20 18.98 2.31
C TYR A 18 7.73 18.80 2.21
N ARG A 19 8.51 19.90 2.14
CA ARG A 19 9.97 19.82 2.06
C ARG A 19 10.61 19.27 3.32
N GLN A 20 10.01 19.53 4.48
CA GLN A 20 10.51 19.03 5.76
C GLN A 20 10.32 17.53 5.94
N ALA A 21 9.42 16.91 5.17
CA ALA A 21 9.23 15.48 5.16
C ALA A 21 10.52 14.73 4.81
N LEU A 22 11.35 15.28 3.91
CA LEU A 22 12.66 14.69 3.58
C LEU A 22 13.59 14.65 4.79
N GLN A 23 13.68 15.74 5.56
CA GLN A 23 14.52 15.81 6.77
C GLN A 23 14.03 14.83 7.85
N LYS A 24 12.70 14.68 7.97
CA LYS A 24 12.10 13.69 8.89
C LYS A 24 12.43 12.27 8.44
N LEU A 25 12.35 11.99 7.14
CA LEU A 25 12.73 10.68 6.59
C LEU A 25 14.20 10.38 6.86
N ASP A 26 15.13 11.34 6.63
CA ASP A 26 16.55 11.16 6.92
C ASP A 26 16.79 10.88 8.42
N THR A 27 16.03 11.53 9.31
CA THR A 27 16.07 11.24 10.74
C THR A 27 15.60 9.83 11.07
N CYS A 28 14.50 9.39 10.44
CA CYS A 28 14.01 8.01 10.58
C CYS A 28 15.02 6.98 10.06
N ILE A 29 15.64 7.24 8.90
CA ILE A 29 16.68 6.37 8.33
C ILE A 29 17.86 6.22 9.31
N ASN A 30 18.36 7.34 9.85
CA ASN A 30 19.44 7.32 10.85
C ASN A 30 19.05 6.51 12.09
N TYR A 31 17.80 6.67 12.57
CA TYR A 31 17.29 5.90 13.70
C TYR A 31 17.23 4.41 13.36
N PHE A 32 16.67 4.03 12.20
CA PHE A 32 16.58 2.62 11.80
C PHE A 32 17.95 1.98 11.64
N ASN A 33 18.93 2.72 11.13
CA ASN A 33 20.31 2.23 10.97
C ASN A 33 21.02 1.99 12.30
N GLN A 34 20.58 2.66 13.38
CA GLN A 34 21.08 2.41 14.74
C GLN A 34 20.40 1.22 15.42
N GLN A 35 19.27 0.76 14.89
CA GLN A 35 18.55 -0.41 15.38
C GLN A 35 18.97 -1.65 14.59
N ASN A 36 18.91 -2.81 15.24
CA ASN A 36 19.17 -4.09 14.57
C ASN A 36 17.90 -4.57 13.82
N VAL A 37 17.44 -3.79 12.83
CA VAL A 37 16.28 -4.15 12.01
C VAL A 37 16.72 -4.96 10.80
N GLN A 38 16.00 -6.03 10.49
CA GLN A 38 16.30 -6.93 9.37
C GLN A 38 15.86 -6.32 8.02
N PHE A 39 14.77 -5.58 8.01
CA PHE A 39 14.22 -4.89 6.84
C PHE A 39 13.26 -3.79 7.26
N THR A 40 12.95 -2.92 6.33
CA THR A 40 12.01 -1.81 6.50
C THR A 40 10.85 -1.97 5.51
N ILE A 41 9.65 -1.53 5.88
CA ILE A 41 8.49 -1.48 4.97
C ILE A 41 7.95 -0.05 4.94
N ASN A 42 7.78 0.48 3.73
CA ASN A 42 7.05 1.70 3.45
C ASN A 42 5.62 1.35 3.04
N LEU A 43 4.63 1.93 3.73
CA LEU A 43 3.21 1.66 3.54
C LEU A 43 2.52 2.63 2.55
N GLY A 44 3.30 3.33 1.73
CA GLY A 44 2.78 4.20 0.67
C GLY A 44 2.70 5.68 1.03
N ASP A 45 2.20 6.46 0.10
CA ASP A 45 2.14 7.93 0.15
C ASP A 45 3.52 8.55 0.43
N ILE A 46 4.51 8.08 -0.32
CA ILE A 46 5.88 8.53 -0.16
C ILE A 46 6.10 9.94 -0.75
N ILE A 47 5.33 10.26 -1.80
CA ILE A 47 5.23 11.60 -2.40
C ILE A 47 3.81 12.15 -2.26
N ASP A 48 3.62 13.47 -2.50
CA ASP A 48 2.29 14.09 -2.42
C ASP A 48 1.78 14.66 -3.75
N ARG A 49 2.63 15.24 -4.59
CA ARG A 49 2.20 16.09 -5.71
C ARG A 49 2.61 15.59 -7.09
N LYS A 50 3.85 15.17 -7.27
CA LYS A 50 4.44 14.90 -8.58
C LYS A 50 5.29 13.65 -8.55
N ASN A 51 5.15 12.79 -9.57
CA ASN A 51 6.01 11.60 -9.69
C ASN A 51 7.51 11.95 -9.73
N SER A 52 7.88 13.11 -10.30
CA SER A 52 9.27 13.58 -10.34
C SER A 52 9.92 13.74 -8.96
N ASP A 53 9.13 13.97 -7.90
CA ASP A 53 9.60 14.11 -6.52
C ASP A 53 10.12 12.77 -5.95
N LEU A 54 9.70 11.64 -6.52
CA LEU A 54 10.10 10.31 -6.09
C LEU A 54 11.61 10.10 -6.16
N LYS A 55 12.27 10.66 -7.19
CA LYS A 55 13.72 10.57 -7.32
C LYS A 55 14.46 11.12 -6.08
N LYS A 56 13.94 12.20 -5.50
CA LYS A 56 14.54 12.84 -4.32
C LYS A 56 14.41 11.95 -3.09
N ILE A 57 13.23 11.39 -2.86
CA ILE A 57 12.97 10.45 -1.77
C ILE A 57 13.83 9.18 -1.92
N MET A 58 13.85 8.60 -3.11
CA MET A 58 14.65 7.38 -3.35
C MET A 58 16.15 7.62 -3.10
N SER A 59 16.65 8.84 -3.37
CA SER A 59 18.04 9.19 -3.05
C SER A 59 18.35 9.24 -1.54
N SER A 60 17.36 9.48 -0.68
CA SER A 60 17.53 9.36 0.78
C SER A 60 17.43 7.89 1.22
N LEU A 61 16.51 7.13 0.66
CA LEU A 61 16.28 5.74 1.06
C LEU A 61 17.48 4.80 0.77
N VAL A 62 18.36 5.14 -0.19
CA VAL A 62 19.60 4.38 -0.42
C VAL A 62 20.55 4.37 0.78
N HIS A 63 20.35 5.26 1.76
CA HIS A 63 21.13 5.31 2.99
C HIS A 63 20.63 4.35 4.07
N LEU A 64 19.54 3.61 3.84
CA LEU A 64 19.14 2.51 4.72
C LEU A 64 20.16 1.36 4.64
N ASN A 65 20.57 0.84 5.79
CA ASN A 65 21.51 -0.29 5.89
C ASN A 65 20.82 -1.67 5.73
N ASN A 66 19.52 -1.70 5.45
CA ASN A 66 18.73 -2.91 5.34
C ASN A 66 17.81 -2.86 4.11
N GLU A 67 17.28 -4.03 3.71
CA GLU A 67 16.31 -4.09 2.62
C GLU A 67 15.06 -3.27 2.93
N ILE A 68 14.54 -2.60 1.92
CA ILE A 68 13.26 -1.90 2.00
C ILE A 68 12.25 -2.53 1.02
N TYR A 69 11.03 -2.74 1.50
CA TYR A 69 9.89 -3.18 0.73
C TYR A 69 8.84 -2.07 0.67
N HIS A 70 8.20 -1.91 -0.46
CA HIS A 70 7.24 -0.83 -0.69
C HIS A 70 5.86 -1.39 -1.02
N ILE A 71 4.81 -0.72 -0.56
CA ILE A 71 3.51 -0.68 -1.19
C ILE A 71 3.24 0.77 -1.61
N THR A 72 2.33 0.96 -2.55
CA THR A 72 1.92 2.29 -3.01
C THR A 72 0.79 2.85 -2.16
N GLY A 73 0.77 4.17 -1.98
CA GLY A 73 -0.39 4.94 -1.53
C GLY A 73 -1.06 5.67 -2.68
N ASN A 74 -2.21 6.30 -2.44
CA ASN A 74 -2.97 6.98 -3.47
C ASN A 74 -2.28 8.22 -4.04
N HIS A 75 -1.45 8.91 -3.25
CA HIS A 75 -0.67 10.04 -3.71
C HIS A 75 0.48 9.63 -4.65
N ASP A 76 1.00 8.41 -4.55
CA ASP A 76 2.09 7.93 -5.39
C ASP A 76 1.70 7.81 -6.87
N TYR A 77 0.39 7.76 -7.19
CA TYR A 77 -0.13 7.71 -8.56
C TYR A 77 -0.28 9.08 -9.24
N LYS A 78 0.14 10.17 -8.58
CA LYS A 78 0.08 11.51 -9.18
C LYS A 78 0.95 11.61 -10.42
N GLU A 79 0.36 12.08 -11.53
CA GLU A 79 1.02 12.22 -12.84
C GLU A 79 1.59 10.89 -13.40
N VAL A 80 1.17 9.74 -12.87
CA VAL A 80 1.56 8.43 -13.38
C VAL A 80 0.66 8.05 -14.56
N THR A 81 1.25 7.77 -15.71
CA THR A 81 0.53 7.32 -16.92
C THR A 81 0.66 5.82 -17.16
N ASP A 82 1.69 5.20 -16.57
CA ASP A 82 1.96 3.77 -16.61
C ASP A 82 2.37 3.31 -15.20
N ASN A 83 1.48 2.60 -14.51
CA ASN A 83 1.71 2.11 -13.16
C ASN A 83 2.94 1.20 -13.06
N SER A 84 3.30 0.50 -14.14
CA SER A 84 4.50 -0.35 -14.14
C SER A 84 5.79 0.45 -13.96
N VAL A 85 5.80 1.72 -14.39
CA VAL A 85 6.93 2.63 -14.17
C VAL A 85 7.05 2.97 -12.68
N LEU A 86 5.93 3.30 -12.02
CA LEU A 86 5.90 3.56 -10.58
C LEU A 86 6.42 2.36 -9.79
N TYR A 87 5.93 1.15 -10.09
CA TYR A 87 6.37 -0.06 -9.39
C TYR A 87 7.87 -0.32 -9.57
N ARG A 88 8.43 -0.11 -10.77
CA ARG A 88 9.87 -0.21 -11.00
C ARG A 88 10.66 0.86 -10.24
N GLN A 89 10.18 2.11 -10.20
CA GLN A 89 10.83 3.19 -9.44
C GLN A 89 10.90 2.88 -7.95
N LEU A 90 9.89 2.19 -7.41
CA LEU A 90 9.84 1.73 -6.03
C LEU A 90 10.50 0.35 -5.82
N SER A 91 11.13 -0.22 -6.84
CA SER A 91 11.74 -1.56 -6.79
C SER A 91 10.76 -2.67 -6.35
N MET A 92 9.47 -2.49 -6.62
CA MET A 92 8.45 -3.50 -6.37
C MET A 92 8.52 -4.58 -7.46
N PRO A 93 8.49 -5.87 -7.12
CA PRO A 93 8.55 -6.95 -8.11
C PRO A 93 7.26 -7.05 -8.95
N SER A 94 6.14 -6.60 -8.39
CA SER A 94 4.83 -6.51 -9.05
C SER A 94 3.91 -5.56 -8.28
N GLU A 95 2.71 -5.29 -8.81
CA GLU A 95 1.74 -4.39 -8.19
C GLU A 95 1.29 -4.83 -6.77
N TYR A 96 1.27 -6.12 -6.52
CA TYR A 96 1.13 -6.77 -5.22
C TYR A 96 2.02 -8.01 -5.19
N TYR A 97 2.55 -8.37 -4.03
CA TYR A 97 3.52 -9.45 -3.91
C TYR A 97 3.63 -9.98 -2.48
N SER A 98 4.43 -11.01 -2.30
CA SER A 98 4.82 -11.50 -0.99
C SER A 98 6.29 -11.86 -0.96
N PHE A 99 6.88 -11.82 0.23
CA PHE A 99 8.22 -12.35 0.46
C PHE A 99 8.22 -13.18 1.75
N LYS A 100 9.27 -13.98 1.92
CA LYS A 100 9.40 -14.88 3.06
C LYS A 100 10.71 -14.63 3.79
N LYS A 101 10.66 -14.58 5.12
CA LYS A 101 11.82 -14.60 6.01
C LYS A 101 11.56 -15.68 7.07
N GLN A 102 12.38 -16.73 7.05
CA GLN A 102 12.21 -17.90 7.92
C GLN A 102 10.80 -18.52 7.81
N ASN A 103 10.05 -18.58 8.90
CA ASN A 103 8.67 -19.10 8.96
C ASN A 103 7.59 -18.01 8.79
N TRP A 104 7.96 -16.79 8.42
CA TRP A 104 7.03 -15.67 8.23
C TRP A 104 6.88 -15.34 6.76
N VAL A 105 5.64 -15.15 6.33
CA VAL A 105 5.29 -14.62 5.01
C VAL A 105 4.71 -13.24 5.18
N PHE A 106 5.24 -12.29 4.43
CA PHE A 106 4.88 -10.88 4.42
C PHE A 106 4.13 -10.62 3.11
N ILE A 107 2.86 -10.24 3.20
CA ILE A 107 1.99 -10.03 2.05
C ILE A 107 1.78 -8.53 1.86
N MET A 108 2.17 -8.05 0.70
CA MET A 108 2.08 -6.64 0.29
C MET A 108 0.87 -6.49 -0.62
N LEU A 109 -0.29 -6.05 -0.09
CA LEU A 109 -1.50 -5.84 -0.87
C LEU A 109 -1.49 -4.45 -1.51
N ASN A 110 -1.97 -4.37 -2.73
CA ASN A 110 -2.22 -3.10 -3.40
C ASN A 110 -3.70 -2.71 -3.27
N THR A 111 -4.04 -2.00 -2.21
CA THR A 111 -5.40 -1.47 -2.01
C THR A 111 -5.72 -0.25 -2.91
N ASN A 112 -4.79 0.16 -3.78
CA ASN A 112 -4.99 1.17 -4.82
C ASN A 112 -5.32 0.55 -6.19
N GLU A 113 -5.23 -0.78 -6.33
CA GLU A 113 -5.34 -1.50 -7.60
C GLU A 113 -6.63 -1.17 -8.34
N VAL A 114 -7.75 -1.11 -7.61
CA VAL A 114 -9.07 -0.73 -8.13
C VAL A 114 -9.45 0.63 -7.57
N SER A 115 -9.19 1.69 -8.32
CA SER A 115 -9.40 3.06 -7.88
C SER A 115 -9.61 4.02 -9.06
N ALA A 116 -10.12 5.21 -8.77
CA ALA A 116 -10.34 6.25 -9.79
C ALA A 116 -9.02 6.86 -10.35
N TYR A 117 -7.89 6.63 -9.67
CA TYR A 117 -6.58 7.23 -10.02
C TYR A 117 -5.57 6.22 -10.57
N ALA A 118 -5.70 4.93 -10.24
CA ALA A 118 -4.77 3.90 -10.71
C ALA A 118 -5.35 3.05 -11.85
N ASN A 119 -6.65 3.11 -12.11
CA ASN A 119 -7.28 2.33 -13.17
C ASN A 119 -6.87 2.84 -14.56
N VAL A 120 -6.68 1.88 -15.45
CA VAL A 120 -6.58 2.17 -16.88
C VAL A 120 -7.99 2.09 -17.47
N THR A 121 -8.40 3.15 -18.17
CA THR A 121 -9.71 3.24 -18.83
C THR A 121 -9.96 2.05 -19.77
N GLY A 122 -11.16 1.47 -19.72
CA GLY A 122 -11.57 0.33 -20.55
C GLY A 122 -11.11 -1.03 -20.02
N THR A 123 -10.52 -1.09 -18.82
CA THR A 123 -10.14 -2.37 -18.19
C THR A 123 -11.25 -2.91 -17.29
N GLU A 124 -11.17 -4.22 -16.94
CA GLU A 124 -12.07 -4.85 -15.98
C GLU A 124 -12.07 -4.15 -14.61
N LYS A 125 -10.96 -3.53 -14.21
CA LYS A 125 -10.84 -2.78 -12.96
C LYS A 125 -11.78 -1.57 -12.90
N GLU A 126 -12.09 -0.94 -14.03
CA GLU A 126 -13.06 0.15 -14.09
C GLU A 126 -14.47 -0.33 -13.75
N GLN A 127 -14.87 -1.50 -14.26
CA GLN A 127 -16.14 -2.13 -13.91
C GLN A 127 -16.16 -2.56 -12.43
N GLU A 128 -15.09 -3.18 -11.93
CA GLU A 128 -14.97 -3.57 -10.53
C GLU A 128 -15.10 -2.36 -9.59
N LEU A 129 -14.52 -1.20 -9.95
CA LEU A 129 -14.68 0.03 -9.19
C LEU A 129 -16.15 0.48 -9.12
N ALA A 130 -16.86 0.45 -10.25
CA ALA A 130 -18.28 0.85 -10.29
C ALA A 130 -19.12 -0.07 -9.40
N GLU A 131 -18.88 -1.37 -9.43
CA GLU A 131 -19.56 -2.36 -8.61
C GLU A 131 -19.29 -2.15 -7.10
N MET A 132 -18.02 -1.91 -6.71
CA MET A 132 -17.65 -1.61 -5.32
C MET A 132 -18.37 -0.35 -4.81
N LEU A 133 -18.38 0.74 -5.59
CA LEU A 133 -19.02 1.98 -5.22
C LEU A 133 -20.54 1.83 -5.07
N GLU A 134 -21.19 1.07 -5.96
CA GLU A 134 -22.63 0.79 -5.85
C GLU A 134 -22.94 -0.06 -4.61
N GLN A 135 -22.12 -1.08 -4.32
CA GLN A 135 -22.28 -1.89 -3.11
C GLN A 135 -22.14 -1.06 -1.83
N ILE A 136 -21.14 -0.16 -1.77
CA ILE A 136 -20.94 0.74 -0.62
C ILE A 136 -22.17 1.63 -0.43
N LYS A 137 -22.72 2.18 -1.52
CA LYS A 137 -23.94 3.01 -1.48
C LYS A 137 -25.14 2.22 -0.94
N GLN A 138 -25.33 0.98 -1.38
CA GLN A 138 -26.43 0.11 -0.93
C GLN A 138 -26.30 -0.27 0.55
N THR A 139 -25.08 -0.45 1.04
CA THR A 139 -24.80 -0.83 2.44
C THR A 139 -24.65 0.36 3.39
N GLY A 140 -24.68 1.59 2.90
CA GLY A 140 -24.46 2.79 3.69
C GLY A 140 -23.04 2.96 4.22
N GLY A 141 -22.07 2.37 3.52
CA GLY A 141 -20.65 2.49 3.85
C GLY A 141 -20.13 3.93 3.70
N LYS A 142 -19.09 4.29 4.45
CA LYS A 142 -18.55 5.65 4.51
C LYS A 142 -17.34 5.87 3.61
N GLN A 143 -16.80 4.82 2.99
CA GLN A 143 -15.51 4.83 2.28
C GLN A 143 -15.59 5.15 0.78
N ALA A 144 -16.75 5.53 0.22
CA ALA A 144 -16.92 5.81 -1.21
C ALA A 144 -16.33 7.17 -1.62
N TYR A 145 -15.06 7.39 -1.32
CA TYR A 145 -14.33 8.61 -1.71
C TYR A 145 -13.35 8.35 -2.84
N ARG A 146 -13.07 9.38 -3.65
CA ARG A 146 -12.20 9.31 -4.84
C ARG A 146 -10.72 9.01 -4.52
N TRP A 147 -10.31 9.21 -3.28
CA TRP A 147 -8.95 8.89 -2.81
C TRP A 147 -8.82 7.44 -2.32
N ASN A 148 -9.92 6.71 -2.17
CA ASN A 148 -9.88 5.32 -1.75
C ASN A 148 -9.79 4.38 -2.96
N GLY A 149 -9.26 3.20 -2.69
CA GLY A 149 -9.18 2.09 -3.62
C GLY A 149 -9.50 0.77 -2.94
N GLY A 150 -9.49 -0.28 -3.72
CA GLY A 150 -9.72 -1.65 -3.29
C GLY A 150 -8.79 -2.61 -4.01
N ILE A 151 -8.96 -3.90 -3.74
CA ILE A 151 -8.27 -4.96 -4.48
C ILE A 151 -9.23 -5.63 -5.47
N SER A 152 -8.69 -6.03 -6.64
CA SER A 152 -9.45 -6.72 -7.67
C SER A 152 -9.84 -8.15 -7.24
N ARG A 153 -10.81 -8.74 -7.92
CA ARG A 153 -11.13 -10.17 -7.78
C ARG A 153 -9.91 -11.06 -8.04
N LYS A 154 -9.05 -10.65 -8.97
CA LYS A 154 -7.80 -11.35 -9.28
C LYS A 154 -6.83 -11.32 -8.09
N GLN A 155 -6.63 -10.16 -7.48
CA GLN A 155 -5.78 -10.04 -6.29
C GLN A 155 -6.41 -10.75 -5.09
N MET A 156 -7.75 -10.68 -4.91
CA MET A 156 -8.47 -11.39 -3.86
C MET A 156 -8.25 -12.91 -3.98
N LYS A 157 -8.39 -13.44 -5.19
CA LYS A 157 -8.13 -14.88 -5.44
C LYS A 157 -6.67 -15.24 -5.13
N TRP A 158 -5.72 -14.43 -5.56
CA TRP A 158 -4.30 -14.64 -5.24
C TRP A 158 -4.05 -14.64 -3.73
N LEU A 159 -4.68 -13.71 -2.99
CA LEU A 159 -4.60 -13.64 -1.53
C LEU A 159 -5.13 -14.92 -0.89
N ASP A 160 -6.31 -15.37 -1.26
CA ASP A 160 -6.96 -16.58 -0.74
C ASP A 160 -6.11 -17.84 -1.01
N ASP A 161 -5.64 -18.01 -2.25
CA ASP A 161 -4.75 -19.11 -2.67
C ASP A 161 -3.43 -19.11 -1.86
N LEU A 162 -2.83 -17.93 -1.64
CA LEU A 162 -1.58 -17.79 -0.88
C LEU A 162 -1.78 -18.08 0.61
N LEU A 163 -2.85 -17.58 1.21
CA LEU A 163 -3.17 -17.83 2.62
C LEU A 163 -3.44 -19.33 2.85
N GLY A 164 -4.19 -19.99 1.96
CA GLY A 164 -4.39 -21.43 2.04
C GLY A 164 -3.08 -22.23 1.94
N LYS A 165 -2.12 -21.76 1.12
CA LYS A 165 -0.78 -22.36 1.06
C LYS A 165 0.02 -22.12 2.35
N CYS A 166 -0.06 -20.90 2.92
CA CYS A 166 0.61 -20.56 4.18
C CYS A 166 0.08 -21.41 5.34
N GLU A 167 -1.23 -21.57 5.42
CA GLU A 167 -1.87 -22.40 6.45
C GLU A 167 -1.40 -23.87 6.38
N ARG A 168 -1.42 -24.48 5.19
CA ARG A 168 -0.92 -25.85 5.00
C ARG A 168 0.56 -26.03 5.34
N ASN A 169 1.36 -24.98 5.15
CA ASN A 169 2.80 -25.00 5.43
C ASN A 169 3.14 -24.51 6.85
N HIS A 170 2.15 -24.23 7.68
CA HIS A 170 2.30 -23.69 9.05
C HIS A 170 3.14 -22.42 9.11
N ASN A 171 3.07 -21.57 8.08
CA ASN A 171 3.72 -20.27 8.08
C ASN A 171 2.90 -19.24 8.87
N ASN A 172 3.56 -18.32 9.56
CA ASN A 172 2.91 -17.13 10.09
C ASN A 172 2.83 -16.06 9.00
N VAL A 173 1.75 -15.29 8.99
CA VAL A 173 1.50 -14.26 7.95
C VAL A 173 1.32 -12.90 8.59
N LEU A 174 1.96 -11.89 8.01
CA LEU A 174 1.68 -10.46 8.23
C LEU A 174 1.24 -9.86 6.90
N ILE A 175 0.19 -9.04 6.93
CA ILE A 175 -0.37 -8.37 5.75
C ILE A 175 -0.17 -6.87 5.89
N PHE A 176 0.18 -6.21 4.79
CA PHE A 176 0.44 -4.77 4.72
C PHE A 176 -0.45 -4.14 3.66
N THR A 177 -1.13 -3.06 4.04
CA THR A 177 -2.05 -2.31 3.20
C THR A 177 -1.81 -0.81 3.36
N HIS A 178 -2.12 -0.02 2.34
CA HIS A 178 -2.13 1.44 2.48
C HIS A 178 -3.45 1.93 3.09
N HIS A 179 -4.57 1.55 2.47
CA HIS A 179 -5.87 1.89 3.04
C HIS A 179 -6.18 0.95 4.22
N PRO A 180 -6.62 1.50 5.38
CA PRO A 180 -7.03 0.67 6.51
C PRO A 180 -8.13 -0.32 6.14
N LEU A 181 -8.14 -1.47 6.78
CA LEU A 181 -9.25 -2.43 6.66
C LEU A 181 -10.26 -2.30 7.81
N TYR A 182 -9.80 -1.85 8.98
CA TYR A 182 -10.60 -1.68 10.19
C TYR A 182 -9.96 -0.63 11.13
N PRO A 183 -10.73 0.12 11.92
CA PRO A 183 -12.20 0.22 11.91
C PRO A 183 -12.73 0.91 10.64
N GLN A 184 -14.01 0.70 10.31
CA GLN A 184 -14.60 1.33 9.14
C GLN A 184 -14.62 2.87 9.28
N SER A 185 -14.07 3.54 8.29
CA SER A 185 -13.95 5.00 8.22
C SER A 185 -14.03 5.49 6.77
N GLU A 186 -13.92 6.78 6.56
CA GLU A 186 -13.82 7.39 5.22
C GLU A 186 -12.52 7.04 4.47
N PHE A 187 -11.51 6.52 5.17
CA PHE A 187 -10.20 6.13 4.61
C PHE A 187 -10.07 4.62 4.36
N THR A 188 -11.08 3.84 4.71
CA THR A 188 -11.03 2.38 4.60
C THR A 188 -11.05 1.93 3.14
N ALA A 189 -10.36 0.82 2.83
CA ALA A 189 -10.39 0.22 1.50
C ALA A 189 -11.84 -0.05 1.04
N LEU A 190 -12.13 0.13 -0.27
CA LEU A 190 -13.49 0.05 -0.81
C LEU A 190 -14.15 -1.30 -0.52
N ASN A 191 -13.42 -2.39 -0.67
CA ASN A 191 -13.91 -3.75 -0.38
C ASN A 191 -13.29 -4.37 0.87
N ASN A 192 -13.06 -3.54 1.91
CA ASN A 192 -12.43 -3.94 3.17
C ASN A 192 -13.10 -5.17 3.81
N MET A 193 -14.43 -5.25 3.79
CA MET A 193 -15.17 -6.35 4.42
C MET A 193 -14.92 -7.68 3.70
N GLU A 194 -14.80 -7.67 2.37
CA GLU A 194 -14.46 -8.88 1.60
C GLU A 194 -13.03 -9.35 1.92
N ILE A 195 -12.09 -8.41 2.04
CA ILE A 195 -10.71 -8.69 2.42
C ILE A 195 -10.68 -9.30 3.83
N LEU A 196 -11.35 -8.67 4.80
CA LEU A 196 -11.43 -9.16 6.19
C LEU A 196 -12.07 -10.54 6.28
N ASN A 197 -13.18 -10.76 5.54
CA ASN A 197 -13.85 -12.06 5.49
C ASN A 197 -12.95 -13.14 4.89
N THR A 198 -12.10 -12.80 3.93
CA THR A 198 -11.13 -13.74 3.36
C THR A 198 -10.01 -14.04 4.37
N ILE A 199 -9.43 -13.02 4.98
CA ILE A 199 -8.34 -13.16 5.95
C ILE A 199 -8.77 -13.96 7.18
N SER A 200 -9.99 -13.74 7.68
CA SER A 200 -10.50 -14.38 8.90
C SER A 200 -10.65 -15.90 8.82
N LYS A 201 -10.64 -16.47 7.61
CA LYS A 201 -10.65 -17.92 7.40
C LYS A 201 -9.31 -18.58 7.79
N TYR A 202 -8.24 -17.80 7.93
CA TYR A 202 -6.87 -18.31 8.02
C TYR A 202 -6.20 -17.91 9.33
N PRO A 203 -6.17 -18.81 10.35
CA PRO A 203 -5.48 -18.58 11.64
C PRO A 203 -3.98 -18.26 11.51
N CYS A 204 -3.36 -18.59 10.39
CA CYS A 204 -1.97 -18.23 10.12
C CYS A 204 -1.73 -16.73 10.04
N VAL A 205 -2.75 -15.90 9.73
CA VAL A 205 -2.63 -14.44 9.73
C VAL A 205 -2.56 -13.93 11.16
N LYS A 206 -1.46 -13.24 11.50
CA LYS A 206 -1.19 -12.77 12.85
C LYS A 206 -1.48 -11.29 13.05
N ALA A 207 -1.28 -10.47 11.99
CA ALA A 207 -1.64 -9.05 12.00
C ALA A 207 -1.81 -8.50 10.59
N VAL A 208 -2.51 -7.36 10.51
CA VAL A 208 -2.66 -6.50 9.33
C VAL A 208 -2.23 -5.10 9.73
N PHE A 209 -1.43 -4.42 8.89
CA PHE A 209 -0.91 -3.07 9.10
C PHE A 209 -1.33 -2.17 7.95
#